data_6e59099799aa61116711be33909414b7
#
_entry.id   6e59099799aa61116711be33909414b7
#
_cell.length_a   1.000
_cell.length_b   1.000
_cell.length_c   1.000
_cell.angle_alpha   90.00
_cell.angle_beta   90.00
_cell.angle_gamma   90.00
#
_symmetry.space_group_name_H-M   'P 1'
#
loop_
_entity.id
_entity.type
_entity.pdbx_description
1 polymer ?
#
loop_
_entity_poly.entity_id
_entity_poly.type
_entity_poly.pdbx_seq_one_letter_code
_entity_poly.pdbx_strand_id
1 'polypeptide(L)'
;MAFDWLNEQSRTFLSRGYLLPGQSAEARIRIIADTAEKHLGIEGYADKFYDYMSRGFYSLASPVWSNYGTDRGLPVSCFGSFIDDHMESILEGHAENGMLMKSGGGTSGYFGALRGRGAPITNNGESFGAVHFMEMYDKLASVVSQGSVRRGFFSPYLPIEHPDAEEFLDIATEGHPIQGLTTGITVSDDFLKKMSAGDPEARKLWAKVLQRRSEIGFPYILFSDNVNNGAPDVYKDLKLKIHASNMCSEIALPSSPEETFTCVLSSINVAKWDEIESTDAIETLVMFLDTVVTEFVNKTAGKPYFARAHKFAVRHRALGAGILGWHSLLQSKMMAFEGTEAAKLNLHIAKTFKARTYAASAELAGMFGEPELLKGYGRRNTTLMAIAPTKSSSFILGQVSQSIEPEFSNCYVKDLAKMKVTIKNPFLLKLLQEKGQDKPEVWDQIRNNDGSVQKLDVLTDEEKEVFKTFSEINPEAIITQAATRQTYIDQAQSINLMLDPDTPVKEINALYLTAWRLGIKSLYYSFSMSAAQSLTRKQVMTEGCAACEA
;
A
#
# COMPACT_ATOMS: atom_id res chain seq x y z
N MET A 1 -9.90 -20.74 -18.04
CA MET A 1 -9.29 -22.01 -17.55
C MET A 1 -8.79 -21.80 -16.13
N ALA A 2 -8.72 -22.83 -15.32
CA ALA A 2 -8.19 -22.70 -13.95
C ALA A 2 -6.70 -22.32 -14.01
N PHE A 3 -6.30 -21.32 -13.23
CA PHE A 3 -4.92 -20.82 -13.14
C PHE A 3 -4.32 -20.29 -14.45
N ASP A 4 -5.10 -19.73 -15.36
CA ASP A 4 -4.60 -19.10 -16.59
C ASP A 4 -3.69 -17.87 -16.32
N TRP A 5 -3.87 -17.21 -15.17
CA TRP A 5 -3.02 -16.13 -14.69
C TRP A 5 -1.62 -16.59 -14.19
N LEU A 6 -1.49 -17.88 -13.83
CA LEU A 6 -0.27 -18.44 -13.25
C LEU A 6 0.72 -18.84 -14.34
N ASN A 7 1.22 -17.85 -15.07
CA ASN A 7 2.18 -18.01 -16.15
C ASN A 7 3.60 -18.36 -15.63
N GLU A 8 4.55 -18.58 -16.54
CA GLU A 8 5.93 -18.92 -16.20
C GLU A 8 6.62 -17.85 -15.33
N GLN A 9 6.36 -16.56 -15.60
CA GLN A 9 6.92 -15.46 -14.82
C GLN A 9 6.35 -15.45 -13.39
N SER A 10 5.05 -15.66 -13.23
CA SER A 10 4.39 -15.77 -11.92
C SER A 10 4.97 -16.92 -11.11
N ARG A 11 5.14 -18.10 -11.73
CA ARG A 11 5.74 -19.28 -11.08
C ARG A 11 7.18 -19.04 -10.66
N THR A 12 7.99 -18.45 -11.55
CA THR A 12 9.38 -18.08 -11.26
C THR A 12 9.45 -17.08 -10.11
N PHE A 13 8.58 -16.09 -10.08
CA PHE A 13 8.54 -15.10 -9.00
C PHE A 13 8.17 -15.75 -7.66
N LEU A 14 7.12 -16.56 -7.62
CA LEU A 14 6.69 -17.27 -6.41
C LEU A 14 7.76 -18.21 -5.86
N SER A 15 8.55 -18.87 -6.73
CA SER A 15 9.63 -19.76 -6.30
C SER A 15 10.79 -19.07 -5.57
N ARG A 16 10.89 -17.74 -5.65
CA ARG A 16 11.99 -16.94 -5.07
C ARG A 16 11.80 -16.59 -3.60
N GLY A 17 11.09 -17.38 -2.83
CA GLY A 17 10.95 -17.21 -1.38
C GLY A 17 9.53 -17.27 -0.87
N TYR A 18 8.53 -17.22 -1.75
CA TYR A 18 7.12 -17.36 -1.36
C TYR A 18 6.72 -18.82 -1.14
N LEU A 19 7.27 -19.73 -1.95
CA LEU A 19 7.06 -21.16 -1.85
C LEU A 19 8.16 -21.85 -1.06
N LEU A 20 7.85 -22.99 -0.48
CA LEU A 20 8.85 -23.90 0.08
C LEU A 20 9.57 -24.64 -1.06
N PRO A 21 10.83 -25.12 -0.86
CA PRO A 21 11.53 -25.89 -1.87
C PRO A 21 10.69 -27.08 -2.36
N GLY A 22 10.52 -27.19 -3.68
CA GLY A 22 9.75 -28.25 -4.33
C GLY A 22 8.22 -28.10 -4.27
N GLN A 23 7.71 -27.03 -3.67
CA GLN A 23 6.27 -26.76 -3.58
C GLN A 23 5.77 -26.05 -4.86
N SER A 24 4.65 -26.51 -5.42
CA SER A 24 3.96 -25.79 -6.49
C SER A 24 3.05 -24.68 -5.94
N ALA A 25 2.74 -23.68 -6.77
CA ALA A 25 1.84 -22.60 -6.40
C ALA A 25 0.44 -23.12 -6.07
N GLU A 26 -0.07 -24.08 -6.84
CA GLU A 26 -1.38 -24.71 -6.63
C GLU A 26 -1.43 -25.46 -5.30
N ALA A 27 -0.37 -26.22 -4.96
CA ALA A 27 -0.27 -26.90 -3.66
C ALA A 27 -0.23 -25.88 -2.51
N ARG A 28 0.46 -24.73 -2.71
CA ARG A 28 0.50 -23.65 -1.73
C ARG A 28 -0.87 -23.03 -1.52
N ILE A 29 -1.60 -22.73 -2.59
CA ILE A 29 -2.98 -22.20 -2.52
C ILE A 29 -3.89 -23.18 -1.79
N ARG A 30 -3.74 -24.48 -2.01
CA ARG A 30 -4.51 -25.50 -1.30
C ARG A 30 -4.26 -25.47 0.20
N ILE A 31 -3.01 -25.40 0.64
CA ILE A 31 -2.67 -25.28 2.06
C ILE A 31 -3.27 -24.01 2.69
N ILE A 32 -3.23 -22.89 1.95
CA ILE A 32 -3.84 -21.63 2.40
C ILE A 32 -5.35 -21.82 2.58
N ALA A 33 -6.03 -22.40 1.60
CA ALA A 33 -7.46 -22.63 1.63
C ALA A 33 -7.89 -23.57 2.79
N ASP A 34 -7.19 -24.69 2.95
CA ASP A 34 -7.47 -25.68 4.01
C ASP A 34 -7.23 -25.09 5.41
N THR A 35 -6.20 -24.24 5.54
CA THR A 35 -5.92 -23.53 6.82
C THR A 35 -7.04 -22.57 7.15
N ALA A 36 -7.57 -21.85 6.16
CA ALA A 36 -8.68 -20.93 6.36
C ALA A 36 -9.96 -21.66 6.77
N GLU A 37 -10.29 -22.77 6.09
CA GLU A 37 -11.42 -23.63 6.48
C GLU A 37 -11.31 -24.12 7.91
N LYS A 38 -10.12 -24.58 8.31
CA LYS A 38 -9.85 -25.01 9.69
C LYS A 38 -10.09 -23.92 10.71
N HIS A 39 -9.72 -22.68 10.43
CA HIS A 39 -9.95 -21.54 11.33
C HIS A 39 -11.42 -21.12 11.38
N LEU A 40 -12.13 -21.20 10.28
CA LEU A 40 -13.56 -20.85 10.20
C LEU A 40 -14.47 -21.97 10.72
N GLY A 41 -14.07 -23.23 10.57
CA GLY A 41 -14.95 -24.37 10.85
C GLY A 41 -16.16 -24.47 9.89
N ILE A 42 -16.04 -23.93 8.68
CA ILE A 42 -17.09 -23.92 7.64
C ILE A 42 -16.71 -24.93 6.57
N GLU A 43 -17.42 -26.06 6.50
CA GLU A 43 -17.18 -27.10 5.52
C GLU A 43 -17.39 -26.57 4.08
N GLY A 44 -16.46 -26.91 3.17
CA GLY A 44 -16.49 -26.52 1.77
C GLY A 44 -15.94 -25.10 1.50
N TYR A 45 -15.55 -24.34 2.54
CA TYR A 45 -14.93 -23.02 2.36
C TYR A 45 -13.62 -23.11 1.58
N ALA A 46 -12.80 -24.13 1.87
CA ALA A 46 -11.51 -24.32 1.20
C ALA A 46 -11.67 -24.51 -0.31
N ASP A 47 -12.65 -25.29 -0.74
CA ASP A 47 -12.91 -25.52 -2.16
C ASP A 47 -13.40 -24.25 -2.86
N LYS A 48 -14.29 -23.49 -2.23
CA LYS A 48 -14.76 -22.20 -2.73
C LYS A 48 -13.61 -21.19 -2.86
N PHE A 49 -12.81 -21.02 -1.82
CA PHE A 49 -11.66 -20.10 -1.84
C PHE A 49 -10.64 -20.52 -2.90
N TYR A 50 -10.37 -21.83 -3.01
CA TYR A 50 -9.46 -22.37 -4.03
C TYR A 50 -9.99 -22.12 -5.46
N ASP A 51 -11.29 -22.28 -5.70
CA ASP A 51 -11.92 -21.96 -6.98
C ASP A 51 -11.72 -20.49 -7.34
N TYR A 52 -12.01 -19.56 -6.43
CA TYR A 52 -11.82 -18.13 -6.67
C TYR A 52 -10.34 -17.75 -6.89
N MET A 53 -9.42 -18.39 -6.16
CA MET A 53 -7.99 -18.24 -6.44
C MET A 53 -7.64 -18.77 -7.82
N SER A 54 -8.17 -19.91 -8.23
CA SER A 54 -7.90 -20.50 -9.55
C SER A 54 -8.39 -19.62 -10.71
N ARG A 55 -9.46 -18.87 -10.49
CA ARG A 55 -10.03 -17.90 -11.44
C ARG A 55 -9.31 -16.56 -11.44
N GLY A 56 -8.33 -16.35 -10.54
CA GLY A 56 -7.57 -15.09 -10.44
C GLY A 56 -8.36 -13.93 -9.84
N PHE A 57 -9.33 -14.21 -8.96
CA PHE A 57 -10.14 -13.17 -8.30
C PHE A 57 -9.40 -12.47 -7.19
N TYR A 58 -8.42 -13.13 -6.56
CA TYR A 58 -7.65 -12.58 -5.44
C TYR A 58 -6.16 -12.52 -5.74
N SER A 59 -5.51 -11.50 -5.20
CA SER A 59 -4.08 -11.51 -5.00
C SER A 59 -3.77 -11.32 -3.52
N LEU A 60 -3.14 -12.35 -2.94
CA LEU A 60 -2.82 -12.39 -1.53
C LEU A 60 -1.56 -11.58 -1.24
N ALA A 61 -1.50 -10.98 -0.04
CA ALA A 61 -0.31 -10.29 0.41
C ALA A 61 0.89 -11.26 0.52
N SER A 62 2.09 -10.76 0.30
CA SER A 62 3.33 -11.55 0.33
C SER A 62 3.51 -12.39 1.60
N PRO A 63 3.25 -11.88 2.84
CA PRO A 63 3.34 -12.70 4.03
C PRO A 63 2.29 -13.81 4.12
N VAL A 64 1.13 -13.65 3.49
CA VAL A 64 0.14 -14.73 3.38
C VAL A 64 0.70 -15.84 2.50
N TRP A 65 1.26 -15.49 1.33
CA TRP A 65 1.91 -16.46 0.47
C TRP A 65 3.05 -17.21 1.16
N SER A 66 3.90 -16.52 1.91
CA SER A 66 5.10 -17.14 2.50
C SER A 66 4.86 -17.81 3.84
N ASN A 67 3.94 -17.30 4.68
CA ASN A 67 3.90 -17.64 6.10
C ASN A 67 2.57 -18.22 6.62
N TYR A 68 1.42 -17.92 5.97
CA TYR A 68 0.12 -18.37 6.47
C TYR A 68 -0.02 -19.89 6.38
N GLY A 69 -0.45 -20.53 7.46
CA GLY A 69 -0.52 -21.99 7.57
C GLY A 69 0.84 -22.68 7.62
N THR A 70 1.92 -21.96 7.99
CA THR A 70 3.29 -22.50 8.13
C THR A 70 3.97 -21.97 9.39
N ASP A 71 5.10 -22.55 9.78
CA ASP A 71 5.91 -22.07 10.92
C ASP A 71 7.00 -21.06 10.54
N ARG A 72 7.02 -20.58 9.28
CA ARG A 72 8.10 -19.72 8.76
C ARG A 72 8.15 -18.32 9.35
N GLY A 73 7.00 -17.74 9.68
CA GLY A 73 6.88 -16.35 10.14
C GLY A 73 5.45 -15.95 10.44
N LEU A 74 5.20 -14.65 10.44
CA LEU A 74 3.87 -14.09 10.67
C LEU A 74 3.16 -13.78 9.34
N PRO A 75 1.84 -14.00 9.23
CA PRO A 75 1.10 -13.80 7.99
C PRO A 75 0.65 -12.35 7.78
N VAL A 76 1.17 -11.40 8.55
CA VAL A 76 0.79 -9.98 8.55
C VAL A 76 1.92 -9.14 7.99
N SER A 77 1.60 -8.19 7.10
CA SER A 77 2.57 -7.35 6.43
C SER A 77 2.84 -6.01 7.10
N CYS A 78 1.86 -5.40 7.76
CA CYS A 78 1.92 -4.00 8.15
C CYS A 78 1.74 -3.80 9.65
N PHE A 79 2.73 -3.11 10.24
CA PHE A 79 2.77 -2.77 11.66
C PHE A 79 3.18 -1.31 11.84
N GLY A 80 2.58 -0.64 12.84
CA GLY A 80 2.98 0.72 13.19
C GLY A 80 2.96 0.94 14.69
N SER A 81 4.13 1.29 15.23
CA SER A 81 4.37 1.51 16.65
C SER A 81 4.26 3.00 17.01
N PHE A 82 3.90 3.26 18.26
CA PHE A 82 3.98 4.56 18.89
C PHE A 82 5.24 4.59 19.76
N ILE A 83 6.09 5.58 19.54
CA ILE A 83 7.34 5.77 20.30
C ILE A 83 7.12 6.94 21.27
N ASP A 84 7.03 6.64 22.55
CA ASP A 84 6.80 7.65 23.58
C ASP A 84 8.12 8.26 24.09
N ASP A 85 8.04 9.43 24.74
CA ASP A 85 9.17 10.29 25.10
C ASP A 85 9.92 9.80 26.37
N HIS A 86 10.29 8.52 26.39
CA HIS A 86 11.17 7.95 27.39
C HIS A 86 11.96 6.74 26.85
N MET A 87 13.13 6.49 27.43
CA MET A 87 14.10 5.55 26.89
C MET A 87 13.55 4.12 26.80
N GLU A 88 12.73 3.69 27.77
CA GLU A 88 12.10 2.38 27.77
C GLU A 88 11.24 2.19 26.52
N SER A 89 10.38 3.14 26.19
CA SER A 89 9.53 3.08 24.98
C SER A 89 10.35 3.07 23.70
N ILE A 90 11.43 3.86 23.64
CA ILE A 90 12.32 3.91 22.48
C ILE A 90 12.98 2.54 22.26
N LEU A 91 13.53 1.91 23.33
CA LEU A 91 14.22 0.63 23.24
C LEU A 91 13.26 -0.54 23.03
N GLU A 92 12.11 -0.56 23.71
CA GLU A 92 11.07 -1.56 23.51
C GLU A 92 10.49 -1.51 22.08
N GLY A 93 10.22 -0.29 21.58
CA GLY A 93 9.79 -0.09 20.21
C GLY A 93 10.82 -0.58 19.20
N HIS A 94 12.10 -0.32 19.44
CA HIS A 94 13.19 -0.81 18.62
C HIS A 94 13.25 -2.36 18.60
N ALA A 95 13.17 -3.00 19.76
CA ALA A 95 13.19 -4.47 19.87
C ALA A 95 11.95 -5.12 19.22
N GLU A 96 10.76 -4.57 19.45
CA GLU A 96 9.52 -5.04 18.82
C GLU A 96 9.61 -4.96 17.29
N ASN A 97 10.00 -3.80 16.74
CA ASN A 97 10.12 -3.62 15.30
C ASN A 97 11.15 -4.59 14.70
N GLY A 98 12.27 -4.84 15.36
CA GLY A 98 13.25 -5.84 14.94
C GLY A 98 12.67 -7.25 14.86
N MET A 99 11.86 -7.66 15.84
CA MET A 99 11.22 -8.97 15.85
C MET A 99 10.10 -9.09 14.82
N LEU A 100 9.36 -8.00 14.56
CA LEU A 100 8.36 -7.95 13.48
C LEU A 100 9.01 -8.06 12.10
N MET A 101 10.10 -7.34 11.84
CA MET A 101 10.89 -7.44 10.59
C MET A 101 11.45 -8.86 10.41
N LYS A 102 12.05 -9.45 11.44
CA LYS A 102 12.56 -10.82 11.42
C LYS A 102 11.47 -11.83 11.06
N SER A 103 10.22 -11.53 11.38
CA SER A 103 9.06 -12.38 11.12
C SER A 103 8.34 -12.08 9.78
N GLY A 104 8.89 -11.15 8.97
CA GLY A 104 8.39 -10.80 7.64
C GLY A 104 7.48 -9.57 7.56
N GLY A 105 7.32 -8.82 8.67
CA GLY A 105 6.55 -7.58 8.70
C GLY A 105 7.30 -6.38 8.14
N GLY A 106 6.60 -5.49 7.45
CA GLY A 106 7.02 -4.11 7.21
C GLY A 106 6.58 -3.23 8.38
N THR A 107 7.45 -2.35 8.85
CA THR A 107 7.21 -1.60 10.08
C THR A 107 7.26 -0.09 9.87
N SER A 108 6.55 0.63 10.72
CA SER A 108 6.56 2.09 10.81
C SER A 108 6.52 2.52 12.27
N GLY A 109 6.83 3.78 12.53
CA GLY A 109 6.77 4.33 13.88
C GLY A 109 6.43 5.80 13.89
N TYR A 110 5.59 6.21 14.83
CA TYR A 110 5.29 7.60 15.11
C TYR A 110 6.27 8.14 16.15
N PHE A 111 7.03 9.18 15.79
CA PHE A 111 8.05 9.82 16.63
C PHE A 111 7.62 11.20 17.14
N GLY A 112 6.41 11.63 16.83
CA GLY A 112 5.94 12.97 17.15
C GLY A 112 5.67 13.21 18.64
N ALA A 113 5.73 12.17 19.48
CA ALA A 113 5.68 12.31 20.93
C ALA A 113 7.04 12.67 21.54
N LEU A 114 8.16 12.38 20.85
CA LEU A 114 9.49 12.67 21.36
C LEU A 114 9.74 14.18 21.40
N ARG A 115 10.45 14.62 22.43
CA ARG A 115 10.90 16.01 22.52
C ARG A 115 11.93 16.34 21.46
N GLY A 116 11.91 17.59 20.99
CA GLY A 116 12.86 18.06 19.98
C GLY A 116 14.29 18.20 20.49
N ARG A 117 15.22 18.40 19.56
CA ARG A 117 16.63 18.70 19.82
C ARG A 117 16.76 19.94 20.70
N GLY A 118 17.65 19.89 21.71
CA GLY A 118 17.88 20.97 22.66
C GLY A 118 16.85 21.06 23.81
N ALA A 119 15.79 20.24 23.79
CA ALA A 119 14.84 20.21 24.89
C ALA A 119 15.48 19.60 26.16
N PRO A 120 15.16 20.13 27.36
CA PRO A 120 15.81 19.68 28.60
C PRO A 120 15.43 18.23 28.96
N ILE A 121 16.44 17.48 29.41
CA ILE A 121 16.28 16.17 30.05
C ILE A 121 16.47 16.34 31.55
N THR A 122 15.53 15.82 32.35
CA THR A 122 15.57 15.96 33.80
C THR A 122 16.91 15.49 34.37
N ASN A 123 17.69 16.41 34.97
CA ASN A 123 19.01 16.19 35.54
C ASN A 123 20.11 15.67 34.59
N ASN A 124 19.90 15.67 33.26
CA ASN A 124 20.82 15.05 32.29
C ASN A 124 21.15 15.89 31.07
N GLY A 125 20.95 17.21 31.13
CA GLY A 125 21.26 18.11 30.01
C GLY A 125 20.14 18.21 28.97
N GLU A 126 20.46 18.09 27.67
CA GLU A 126 19.56 18.35 26.55
C GLU A 126 19.40 17.13 25.64
N SER A 127 18.22 17.02 25.01
CA SER A 127 17.89 15.96 24.04
C SER A 127 18.62 16.17 22.71
N PHE A 128 19.03 15.07 22.08
CA PHE A 128 19.53 15.07 20.70
C PHE A 128 18.42 15.06 19.65
N GLY A 129 17.14 15.01 20.09
CA GLY A 129 15.97 15.10 19.22
C GLY A 129 15.49 13.77 18.66
N ALA A 130 14.33 13.82 17.98
CA ALA A 130 13.66 12.63 17.45
C ALA A 130 14.45 11.97 16.30
N VAL A 131 15.08 12.77 15.41
CA VAL A 131 15.82 12.26 14.25
C VAL A 131 17.04 11.44 14.66
N HIS A 132 17.70 11.81 15.75
CA HIS A 132 18.84 11.05 16.27
C HIS A 132 18.47 9.61 16.64
N PHE A 133 17.30 9.39 17.26
CA PHE A 133 16.84 8.03 17.59
C PHE A 133 16.44 7.23 16.32
N MET A 134 16.08 7.88 15.23
CA MET A 134 15.77 7.20 13.97
C MET A 134 16.99 6.51 13.35
N GLU A 135 18.23 6.92 13.68
CA GLU A 135 19.45 6.24 13.26
C GLU A 135 19.50 4.78 13.72
N MET A 136 18.96 4.49 14.93
CA MET A 136 18.87 3.11 15.43
C MET A 136 17.96 2.26 14.53
N TYR A 137 16.85 2.81 14.05
CA TYR A 137 15.89 2.12 13.19
C TYR A 137 16.41 1.95 11.75
N ASP A 138 17.19 2.90 11.24
CA ASP A 138 17.89 2.77 9.95
C ASP A 138 18.86 1.59 9.99
N LYS A 139 19.66 1.51 11.04
CA LYS A 139 20.60 0.40 11.23
C LYS A 139 19.88 -0.93 11.44
N LEU A 140 18.81 -0.93 12.24
CA LEU A 140 17.98 -2.12 12.46
C LEU A 140 17.42 -2.67 11.15
N ALA A 141 16.79 -1.82 10.34
CA ALA A 141 16.20 -2.22 9.06
C ALA A 141 17.25 -2.75 8.07
N SER A 142 18.47 -2.20 8.11
CA SER A 142 19.57 -2.67 7.26
C SER A 142 20.13 -4.05 7.65
N VAL A 143 19.99 -4.44 8.92
CA VAL A 143 20.60 -5.66 9.50
C VAL A 143 19.60 -6.80 9.65
N VAL A 144 18.34 -6.48 10.01
CA VAL A 144 17.33 -7.48 10.32
C VAL A 144 16.45 -7.76 9.11
N SER A 145 16.23 -9.05 8.82
CA SER A 145 15.39 -9.51 7.70
C SER A 145 14.76 -10.87 8.04
N GLN A 146 13.72 -11.27 7.27
CA GLN A 146 13.24 -12.65 7.28
C GLN A 146 14.14 -13.51 6.35
N GLY A 147 15.41 -13.66 6.68
CA GLY A 147 16.37 -14.39 5.87
C GLY A 147 16.41 -13.89 4.42
N SER A 148 16.33 -14.80 3.45
CA SER A 148 16.27 -14.48 2.01
C SER A 148 14.85 -14.16 1.50
N VAL A 149 13.83 -14.20 2.36
CA VAL A 149 12.42 -14.05 1.97
C VAL A 149 12.03 -12.57 1.86
N ARG A 150 12.29 -11.79 2.93
CA ARG A 150 11.97 -10.36 2.98
C ARG A 150 13.03 -9.58 3.75
N ARG A 151 13.46 -8.44 3.19
CA ARG A 151 14.33 -7.48 3.88
C ARG A 151 13.57 -6.74 4.97
N GLY A 152 14.27 -6.21 5.97
CA GLY A 152 13.70 -5.30 6.96
C GLY A 152 13.45 -3.92 6.36
N PHE A 153 12.33 -3.31 6.74
CA PHE A 153 11.97 -1.95 6.34
C PHE A 153 11.30 -1.21 7.48
N PHE A 154 11.61 0.07 7.58
CA PHE A 154 11.03 0.95 8.56
C PHE A 154 10.73 2.33 7.97
N SER A 155 9.56 2.90 8.27
CA SER A 155 9.18 4.26 7.91
C SER A 155 8.85 5.07 9.16
N PRO A 156 9.69 6.04 9.55
CA PRO A 156 9.36 6.97 10.62
C PRO A 156 8.37 8.02 10.15
N TYR A 157 7.44 8.40 11.04
CA TYR A 157 6.48 9.48 10.84
C TYR A 157 6.70 10.58 11.88
N LEU A 158 6.68 11.84 11.41
CA LEU A 158 6.82 13.01 12.26
C LEU A 158 5.78 14.09 11.86
N PRO A 159 5.16 14.80 12.83
CA PRO A 159 4.34 15.97 12.51
C PRO A 159 5.18 17.10 11.89
N ILE A 160 4.63 17.81 10.93
CA ILE A 160 5.30 18.96 10.30
C ILE A 160 5.53 20.11 11.29
N GLU A 161 4.71 20.16 12.35
CA GLU A 161 4.84 21.13 13.44
C GLU A 161 5.86 20.72 14.51
N HIS A 162 6.49 19.55 14.39
CA HIS A 162 7.50 19.10 15.35
C HIS A 162 8.77 19.96 15.26
N PRO A 163 9.43 20.30 16.38
CA PRO A 163 10.66 21.10 16.35
C PRO A 163 11.76 20.58 15.42
N ASP A 164 11.87 19.27 15.26
CA ASP A 164 12.86 18.61 14.41
C ASP A 164 12.38 18.38 12.97
N ALA A 165 11.25 18.95 12.55
CA ALA A 165 10.68 18.69 11.23
C ALA A 165 11.62 19.11 10.08
N GLU A 166 12.36 20.21 10.24
CA GLU A 166 13.30 20.68 9.23
C GLU A 166 14.47 19.69 9.03
N GLU A 167 15.04 19.16 10.13
CA GLU A 167 16.07 18.11 10.11
C GLU A 167 15.52 16.78 9.55
N PHE A 168 14.32 16.41 9.95
CA PHE A 168 13.64 15.21 9.47
C PHE A 168 13.44 15.20 7.93
N LEU A 169 13.15 16.34 7.34
CA LEU A 169 13.00 16.49 5.90
C LEU A 169 14.32 16.34 5.12
N ASP A 170 15.46 16.33 5.80
CA ASP A 170 16.77 16.11 5.16
C ASP A 170 17.18 14.60 5.15
N ILE A 171 16.42 13.73 5.78
CA ILE A 171 16.65 12.27 5.73
C ILE A 171 16.68 11.81 4.27
N ALA A 172 17.63 10.91 3.96
CA ALA A 172 17.90 10.36 2.63
C ALA A 172 18.36 11.37 1.57
N THR A 173 18.73 12.60 1.96
CA THR A 173 19.44 13.51 1.09
C THR A 173 20.94 13.25 1.13
N GLU A 174 21.68 13.77 0.14
CA GLU A 174 23.12 13.60 0.06
C GLU A 174 23.84 14.11 1.32
N GLY A 175 24.68 13.25 1.92
CA GLY A 175 25.45 13.56 3.12
C GLY A 175 24.70 13.36 4.45
N HIS A 176 23.41 13.09 4.45
CA HIS A 176 22.67 12.77 5.69
C HIS A 176 23.07 11.38 6.22
N PRO A 177 23.25 11.18 7.55
CA PRO A 177 23.65 9.88 8.11
C PRO A 177 22.61 8.77 7.88
N ILE A 178 21.32 9.10 7.81
CA ILE A 178 20.21 8.18 7.55
C ILE A 178 19.93 8.15 6.04
N GLN A 179 20.16 7.00 5.39
CA GLN A 179 19.97 6.82 3.95
C GLN A 179 18.94 5.72 3.60
N GLY A 180 18.65 4.79 4.51
CA GLY A 180 17.83 3.60 4.24
C GLY A 180 16.36 3.75 4.61
N LEU A 181 15.94 4.86 5.22
CA LEU A 181 14.56 5.08 5.64
C LEU A 181 13.78 5.92 4.61
N THR A 182 12.54 5.51 4.37
CA THR A 182 11.55 6.36 3.69
C THR A 182 10.66 7.00 4.73
N THR A 183 10.50 8.32 4.68
CA THR A 183 9.84 9.10 5.72
C THR A 183 8.39 9.41 5.38
N GLY A 184 7.56 9.57 6.43
CA GLY A 184 6.21 10.12 6.33
C GLY A 184 6.06 11.38 7.18
N ILE A 185 5.40 12.40 6.65
CA ILE A 185 5.10 13.64 7.38
C ILE A 185 3.59 13.73 7.62
N THR A 186 3.19 14.01 8.85
CA THR A 186 1.78 14.28 9.14
C THR A 186 1.52 15.77 9.11
N VAL A 187 0.44 16.17 8.48
CA VAL A 187 0.13 17.58 8.20
C VAL A 187 -1.28 17.88 8.69
N SER A 188 -1.39 18.86 9.60
CA SER A 188 -2.68 19.26 10.16
C SER A 188 -3.39 20.30 9.28
N ASP A 189 -4.72 20.38 9.44
CA ASP A 189 -5.54 21.45 8.86
C ASP A 189 -5.05 22.83 9.27
N ASP A 190 -4.68 22.98 10.54
CA ASP A 190 -4.21 24.26 11.07
C ASP A 190 -2.89 24.69 10.43
N PHE A 191 -1.97 23.76 10.21
CA PHE A 191 -0.74 24.04 9.48
C PHE A 191 -1.03 24.51 8.05
N LEU A 192 -1.87 23.79 7.30
CA LEU A 192 -2.20 24.15 5.92
C LEU A 192 -2.97 25.47 5.81
N LYS A 193 -3.82 25.79 6.79
CA LYS A 193 -4.49 27.09 6.88
C LYS A 193 -3.50 28.23 7.14
N LYS A 194 -2.55 28.07 8.08
CA LYS A 194 -1.48 29.05 8.34
C LYS A 194 -0.61 29.26 7.11
N MET A 195 -0.16 28.18 6.47
CA MET A 195 0.63 28.21 5.24
C MET A 195 -0.11 28.97 4.14
N SER A 196 -1.40 28.68 3.93
CA SER A 196 -2.24 29.33 2.92
C SER A 196 -2.49 30.81 3.24
N ALA A 197 -2.60 31.16 4.53
CA ALA A 197 -2.74 32.55 4.99
C ALA A 197 -1.45 33.38 4.87
N GLY A 198 -0.31 32.75 4.57
CA GLY A 198 0.93 33.48 4.30
C GLY A 198 1.95 33.43 5.42
N ASP A 199 1.77 32.60 6.44
CA ASP A 199 2.77 32.42 7.50
C ASP A 199 4.13 32.00 6.92
N PRO A 200 5.22 32.78 7.18
CA PRO A 200 6.51 32.55 6.54
C PRO A 200 7.14 31.21 6.91
N GLU A 201 7.05 30.78 8.17
CA GLU A 201 7.65 29.53 8.64
C GLU A 201 6.88 28.31 8.09
N ALA A 202 5.56 28.36 8.11
CA ALA A 202 4.73 27.31 7.52
C ALA A 202 4.98 27.20 6.01
N ARG A 203 5.12 28.33 5.30
CA ARG A 203 5.47 28.32 3.86
C ARG A 203 6.86 27.76 3.60
N LYS A 204 7.85 28.09 4.42
CA LYS A 204 9.22 27.56 4.31
C LYS A 204 9.22 26.04 4.45
N LEU A 205 8.60 25.51 5.50
CA LEU A 205 8.53 24.07 5.74
C LEU A 205 7.76 23.34 4.63
N TRP A 206 6.63 23.89 4.21
CA TRP A 206 5.85 23.30 3.12
C TRP A 206 6.59 23.29 1.79
N ALA A 207 7.29 24.38 1.45
CA ALA A 207 8.15 24.43 0.28
C ALA A 207 9.24 23.35 0.31
N LYS A 208 9.83 23.09 1.50
CA LYS A 208 10.80 22.01 1.69
C LYS A 208 10.18 20.64 1.48
N VAL A 209 8.95 20.40 1.94
CA VAL A 209 8.20 19.14 1.65
C VAL A 209 8.02 18.95 0.15
N LEU A 210 7.56 20.00 -0.57
CA LEU A 210 7.38 19.94 -2.02
C LEU A 210 8.70 19.65 -2.74
N GLN A 211 9.78 20.31 -2.33
CA GLN A 211 11.12 20.12 -2.87
C GLN A 211 11.59 18.67 -2.69
N ARG A 212 11.51 18.12 -1.47
CA ARG A 212 11.93 16.74 -1.19
C ARG A 212 11.12 15.72 -1.98
N ARG A 213 9.82 15.92 -2.08
CA ARG A 213 8.96 15.04 -2.88
C ARG A 213 9.30 15.08 -4.37
N SER A 214 9.76 16.22 -4.88
CA SER A 214 10.24 16.31 -6.27
C SER A 214 11.62 15.69 -6.46
N GLU A 215 12.52 15.81 -5.48
CA GLU A 215 13.90 15.31 -5.56
C GLU A 215 13.99 13.79 -5.35
N ILE A 216 13.35 13.27 -4.30
CA ILE A 216 13.50 11.87 -3.83
C ILE A 216 12.19 11.07 -3.76
N GLY A 217 11.05 11.69 -4.08
CA GLY A 217 9.74 11.04 -4.14
C GLY A 217 8.96 11.00 -2.84
N PHE A 218 9.57 11.31 -1.71
CA PHE A 218 8.95 11.37 -0.36
C PHE A 218 9.48 12.59 0.39
N PRO A 219 8.97 12.98 1.59
CA PRO A 219 8.14 12.20 2.53
C PRO A 219 6.75 11.89 1.98
N TYR A 220 6.17 10.75 2.43
CA TYR A 220 4.74 10.51 2.29
C TYR A 220 3.97 11.56 3.08
N ILE A 221 2.79 11.94 2.61
CA ILE A 221 1.96 12.90 3.33
C ILE A 221 0.77 12.15 3.95
N LEU A 222 0.54 12.35 5.24
CA LEU A 222 -0.67 11.95 5.93
C LEU A 222 -1.39 13.21 6.42
N PHE A 223 -2.57 13.49 5.88
CA PHE A 223 -3.42 14.60 6.32
C PHE A 223 -4.12 14.19 7.63
N SER A 224 -3.58 14.66 8.76
CA SER A 224 -3.94 14.16 10.09
C SER A 224 -5.41 14.38 10.44
N ASP A 225 -6.01 15.48 10.00
CA ASP A 225 -7.43 15.75 10.24
C ASP A 225 -8.32 14.91 9.31
N ASN A 226 -7.98 14.81 8.03
CA ASN A 226 -8.72 13.96 7.09
C ASN A 226 -8.77 12.50 7.54
N VAL A 227 -7.63 11.97 8.00
CA VAL A 227 -7.56 10.56 8.43
C VAL A 227 -8.38 10.32 9.69
N ASN A 228 -8.36 11.24 10.66
CA ASN A 228 -9.11 11.10 11.90
C ASN A 228 -10.60 11.42 11.73
N ASN A 229 -10.95 12.44 10.94
CA ASN A 229 -12.34 12.77 10.62
C ASN A 229 -13.02 11.68 9.78
N GLY A 230 -12.27 11.06 8.87
CA GLY A 230 -12.72 9.93 8.05
C GLY A 230 -12.53 8.55 8.70
N ALA A 231 -12.17 8.47 9.98
CA ALA A 231 -12.01 7.22 10.70
C ALA A 231 -13.36 6.51 10.95
N PRO A 232 -13.37 5.19 11.17
CA PRO A 232 -14.57 4.47 11.57
C PRO A 232 -15.21 5.03 12.84
N ASP A 233 -16.52 4.81 12.97
CA ASP A 233 -17.33 5.22 14.13
C ASP A 233 -16.70 4.84 15.47
N VAL A 234 -16.31 3.58 15.64
CA VAL A 234 -15.69 3.07 16.87
C VAL A 234 -14.45 3.86 17.29
N TYR A 235 -13.63 4.32 16.35
CA TYR A 235 -12.43 5.11 16.67
C TYR A 235 -12.80 6.53 17.13
N LYS A 236 -13.82 7.13 16.54
CA LYS A 236 -14.34 8.44 16.94
C LYS A 236 -15.00 8.39 18.31
N ASP A 237 -15.87 7.42 18.53
CA ASP A 237 -16.59 7.24 19.78
C ASP A 237 -15.67 6.98 20.97
N LEU A 238 -14.63 6.17 20.76
CA LEU A 238 -13.60 5.86 21.76
C LEU A 238 -12.42 6.86 21.77
N LYS A 239 -12.46 7.90 20.93
CA LYS A 239 -11.41 8.92 20.78
C LYS A 239 -10.01 8.34 20.53
N LEU A 240 -9.96 7.22 19.80
CA LEU A 240 -8.70 6.62 19.39
C LEU A 240 -8.10 7.42 18.24
N LYS A 241 -6.83 7.83 18.38
CA LYS A 241 -6.18 8.72 17.42
C LYS A 241 -5.25 7.96 16.49
N ILE A 242 -5.40 8.25 15.20
CA ILE A 242 -4.49 7.79 14.15
C ILE A 242 -3.36 8.82 14.06
N HIS A 243 -2.13 8.39 14.40
CA HIS A 243 -0.95 9.25 14.46
C HIS A 243 -0.06 9.13 13.23
N ALA A 244 0.00 7.95 12.63
CA ALA A 244 0.88 7.62 11.52
C ALA A 244 0.22 6.58 10.61
N SER A 245 0.82 6.35 9.46
CA SER A 245 0.47 5.25 8.56
C SER A 245 1.59 4.19 8.56
N ASN A 246 1.43 3.16 7.72
CA ASN A 246 2.47 2.20 7.40
C ASN A 246 3.47 2.77 6.37
N MET A 247 4.43 1.95 5.98
CA MET A 247 5.44 2.30 4.98
C MET A 247 4.90 2.52 3.55
N CYS A 248 3.65 2.14 3.28
CA CYS A 248 2.99 2.33 1.97
C CYS A 248 1.84 3.34 2.03
N SER A 249 1.62 3.98 3.19
CA SER A 249 0.65 5.06 3.45
C SER A 249 -0.84 4.74 3.27
N GLU A 250 -1.22 3.44 3.10
CA GLU A 250 -2.63 3.04 2.99
C GLU A 250 -3.28 2.68 4.34
N ILE A 251 -2.50 2.41 5.37
CA ILE A 251 -3.03 2.00 6.67
C ILE A 251 -3.37 3.24 7.52
N ALA A 252 -4.61 3.29 7.99
CA ALA A 252 -5.12 4.35 8.84
C ALA A 252 -5.73 3.74 10.12
N LEU A 253 -4.84 3.36 11.04
CA LEU A 253 -5.17 2.69 12.29
C LEU A 253 -4.58 3.44 13.48
N PRO A 254 -5.25 3.45 14.66
CA PRO A 254 -4.72 4.07 15.86
C PRO A 254 -3.52 3.30 16.39
N SER A 255 -2.61 4.00 17.04
CA SER A 255 -1.51 3.43 17.82
C SER A 255 -1.34 4.19 19.14
N SER A 256 -0.81 3.50 20.14
CA SER A 256 -0.56 4.08 21.47
C SER A 256 0.69 3.44 22.08
N PRO A 257 1.17 3.92 23.24
CA PRO A 257 2.25 3.24 23.96
C PRO A 257 1.98 1.75 24.24
N GLU A 258 0.70 1.34 24.36
CA GLU A 258 0.29 -0.03 24.68
C GLU A 258 -0.13 -0.85 23.47
N GLU A 259 -0.28 -0.25 22.29
CA GLU A 259 -0.78 -0.92 21.09
C GLU A 259 -0.01 -0.52 19.85
N THR A 260 0.60 -1.51 19.19
CA THR A 260 1.17 -1.39 17.84
C THR A 260 0.14 -1.85 16.84
N PHE A 261 -0.29 -0.99 15.94
CA PHE A 261 -1.29 -1.39 14.96
C PHE A 261 -0.80 -2.51 14.06
N THR A 262 -1.72 -3.40 13.69
CA THR A 262 -1.52 -4.48 12.73
C THR A 262 -2.62 -4.47 11.70
N CYS A 263 -2.29 -4.63 10.43
CA CYS A 263 -3.27 -4.75 9.37
C CYS A 263 -3.00 -5.95 8.46
N VAL A 264 -4.06 -6.70 8.21
CA VAL A 264 -4.07 -7.85 7.30
C VAL A 264 -4.55 -7.38 5.94
N LEU A 265 -3.74 -7.59 4.90
CA LEU A 265 -3.99 -7.11 3.55
C LEU A 265 -4.15 -8.26 2.56
N SER A 266 -5.05 -8.10 1.62
CA SER A 266 -5.10 -8.77 0.31
C SER A 266 -6.06 -8.00 -0.60
N SER A 267 -6.00 -8.26 -1.90
CA SER A 267 -6.76 -7.47 -2.87
C SER A 267 -7.62 -8.35 -3.78
N ILE A 268 -8.78 -7.83 -4.19
CA ILE A 268 -9.54 -8.38 -5.31
C ILE A 268 -8.99 -7.84 -6.64
N ASN A 269 -9.04 -8.67 -7.65
CA ASN A 269 -8.66 -8.32 -9.02
C ASN A 269 -9.86 -7.74 -9.77
N VAL A 270 -10.01 -6.41 -9.75
CA VAL A 270 -11.15 -5.78 -10.43
C VAL A 270 -11.11 -5.92 -11.96
N ALA A 271 -10.00 -6.34 -12.56
CA ALA A 271 -10.00 -6.73 -13.97
C ALA A 271 -10.99 -7.88 -14.26
N LYS A 272 -11.39 -8.62 -13.23
CA LYS A 272 -12.42 -9.68 -13.24
C LYS A 272 -13.76 -9.21 -12.61
N TRP A 273 -14.01 -7.91 -12.55
CA TRP A 273 -15.15 -7.34 -11.81
C TRP A 273 -16.50 -7.93 -12.22
N ASP A 274 -16.75 -8.06 -13.51
CA ASP A 274 -18.04 -8.59 -14.03
C ASP A 274 -18.34 -10.00 -13.54
N GLU A 275 -17.29 -10.83 -13.33
CA GLU A 275 -17.43 -12.16 -12.74
C GLU A 275 -17.56 -12.08 -11.20
N ILE A 276 -16.73 -11.27 -10.55
CA ILE A 276 -16.68 -11.11 -9.08
C ILE A 276 -18.02 -10.59 -8.56
N GLU A 277 -18.59 -9.58 -9.21
CA GLU A 277 -19.83 -8.92 -8.77
C GLU A 277 -21.01 -9.88 -8.63
N SER A 278 -21.06 -10.91 -9.48
CA SER A 278 -22.13 -11.92 -9.50
C SER A 278 -21.92 -13.08 -8.51
N THR A 279 -20.84 -13.06 -7.72
CA THR A 279 -20.45 -14.12 -6.77
C THR A 279 -20.33 -13.58 -5.35
N ASP A 280 -20.12 -14.44 -4.35
CA ASP A 280 -19.79 -14.06 -2.97
C ASP A 280 -18.27 -13.92 -2.73
N ALA A 281 -17.52 -13.61 -3.79
CA ALA A 281 -16.05 -13.53 -3.72
C ALA A 281 -15.54 -12.44 -2.74
N ILE A 282 -16.24 -11.32 -2.63
CA ILE A 282 -15.86 -10.25 -1.71
C ILE A 282 -16.03 -10.70 -0.25
N GLU A 283 -17.15 -11.31 0.06
CA GLU A 283 -17.46 -11.85 1.39
C GLU A 283 -16.47 -12.97 1.76
N THR A 284 -16.21 -13.88 0.82
CA THR A 284 -15.23 -14.96 1.00
C THR A 284 -13.82 -14.39 1.30
N LEU A 285 -13.39 -13.31 0.64
CA LEU A 285 -12.10 -12.66 0.94
C LEU A 285 -12.08 -12.06 2.35
N VAL A 286 -13.15 -11.40 2.80
CA VAL A 286 -13.23 -10.82 4.15
C VAL A 286 -13.16 -11.93 5.21
N MET A 287 -13.87 -13.04 5.02
CA MET A 287 -13.79 -14.20 5.90
C MET A 287 -12.36 -14.76 5.95
N PHE A 288 -11.71 -14.88 4.79
CA PHE A 288 -10.31 -15.29 4.71
C PHE A 288 -9.39 -14.39 5.53
N LEU A 289 -9.50 -13.06 5.35
CA LEU A 289 -8.64 -12.10 6.06
C LEU A 289 -8.84 -12.17 7.59
N ASP A 290 -10.05 -12.44 8.08
CA ASP A 290 -10.30 -12.64 9.50
C ASP A 290 -9.58 -13.90 10.04
N THR A 291 -9.44 -14.95 9.21
CA THR A 291 -8.65 -16.14 9.59
C THR A 291 -7.15 -15.84 9.67
N VAL A 292 -6.64 -14.92 8.85
CA VAL A 292 -5.25 -14.48 8.91
C VAL A 292 -4.98 -13.73 10.21
N VAL A 293 -5.92 -12.90 10.68
CA VAL A 293 -5.85 -12.27 12.02
C VAL A 293 -5.85 -13.36 13.10
N THR A 294 -6.70 -14.36 12.99
CA THR A 294 -6.78 -15.48 13.95
C THR A 294 -5.46 -16.22 14.05
N GLU A 295 -4.82 -16.53 12.92
CA GLU A 295 -3.50 -17.18 12.92
C GLU A 295 -2.43 -16.27 13.54
N PHE A 296 -2.44 -14.98 13.23
CA PHE A 296 -1.51 -14.01 13.85
C PHE A 296 -1.66 -13.99 15.37
N VAL A 297 -2.89 -13.89 15.88
CA VAL A 297 -3.19 -13.93 17.31
C VAL A 297 -2.67 -15.20 17.94
N ASN A 298 -2.91 -16.36 17.34
CA ASN A 298 -2.44 -17.65 17.85
C ASN A 298 -0.90 -17.74 17.87
N LYS A 299 -0.23 -17.26 16.84
CA LYS A 299 1.24 -17.27 16.73
C LYS A 299 1.95 -16.31 17.70
N THR A 300 1.28 -15.23 18.10
CA THR A 300 1.88 -14.20 18.95
C THR A 300 1.50 -14.28 20.43
N ALA A 301 0.54 -15.14 20.76
CA ALA A 301 0.09 -15.34 22.15
C ALA A 301 1.25 -15.69 23.10
N GLY A 302 1.37 -14.95 24.18
CA GLY A 302 2.39 -15.15 25.21
C GLY A 302 3.82 -14.80 24.79
N LYS A 303 4.04 -14.18 23.64
CA LYS A 303 5.36 -13.77 23.16
C LYS A 303 5.63 -12.30 23.50
N PRO A 304 6.58 -11.96 24.39
CA PRO A 304 6.76 -10.59 24.90
C PRO A 304 6.99 -9.54 23.81
N TYR A 305 7.83 -9.84 22.80
CA TYR A 305 8.16 -8.90 21.73
C TYR A 305 7.02 -8.62 20.74
N PHE A 306 5.88 -9.29 20.88
CA PHE A 306 4.69 -9.08 20.06
C PHE A 306 3.48 -8.63 20.88
N ALA A 307 3.67 -8.35 22.18
CA ALA A 307 2.56 -8.13 23.11
C ALA A 307 1.65 -6.95 22.68
N ARG A 308 2.23 -5.83 22.23
CA ARG A 308 1.47 -4.66 21.78
C ARG A 308 0.72 -4.93 20.47
N ALA A 309 1.38 -5.58 19.51
CA ALA A 309 0.77 -5.96 18.23
C ALA A 309 -0.30 -7.05 18.43
N HIS A 310 -0.06 -8.02 19.32
CA HIS A 310 -1.04 -9.03 19.71
C HIS A 310 -2.29 -8.41 20.33
N LYS A 311 -2.11 -7.51 21.30
CA LYS A 311 -3.20 -6.78 21.98
C LYS A 311 -4.08 -6.05 20.96
N PHE A 312 -3.45 -5.31 20.04
CA PHE A 312 -4.16 -4.63 18.95
C PHE A 312 -4.95 -5.63 18.10
N ALA A 313 -4.32 -6.70 17.61
CA ALA A 313 -4.97 -7.68 16.76
C ALA A 313 -6.21 -8.34 17.41
N VAL A 314 -6.12 -8.67 18.69
CA VAL A 314 -7.25 -9.24 19.46
C VAL A 314 -8.41 -8.26 19.57
N ARG A 315 -8.12 -6.99 19.88
CA ARG A 315 -9.13 -5.98 20.19
C ARG A 315 -9.76 -5.36 18.94
N HIS A 316 -8.99 -5.17 17.88
CA HIS A 316 -9.41 -4.45 16.68
C HIS A 316 -9.80 -5.37 15.52
N ARG A 317 -9.09 -6.50 15.34
CA ARG A 317 -9.22 -7.38 14.17
C ARG A 317 -9.29 -6.60 12.84
N ALA A 318 -8.41 -5.60 12.70
CA ALA A 318 -8.41 -4.67 11.56
C ALA A 318 -8.01 -5.38 10.25
N LEU A 319 -8.81 -5.16 9.22
CA LEU A 319 -8.59 -5.68 7.87
C LEU A 319 -8.36 -4.54 6.89
N GLY A 320 -7.66 -4.85 5.80
CA GLY A 320 -7.44 -3.97 4.67
C GLY A 320 -7.66 -4.73 3.35
N ALA A 321 -8.89 -5.09 3.05
CA ALA A 321 -9.24 -5.60 1.73
C ALA A 321 -9.09 -4.45 0.70
N GLY A 322 -8.29 -4.68 -0.34
CA GLY A 322 -8.03 -3.69 -1.38
C GLY A 322 -8.46 -4.15 -2.76
N ILE A 323 -8.11 -3.35 -3.75
CA ILE A 323 -8.31 -3.65 -5.16
C ILE A 323 -6.99 -3.53 -5.92
N LEU A 324 -6.87 -4.27 -7.00
CA LEU A 324 -5.83 -4.13 -8.02
C LEU A 324 -6.43 -4.36 -9.42
N GLY A 325 -5.71 -4.00 -10.46
CA GLY A 325 -6.19 -4.21 -11.82
C GLY A 325 -7.15 -3.13 -12.33
N TRP A 326 -7.17 -1.94 -11.71
CA TRP A 326 -8.09 -0.87 -12.11
C TRP A 326 -7.92 -0.45 -13.56
N HIS A 327 -6.69 -0.09 -13.98
CA HIS A 327 -6.46 0.32 -15.37
C HIS A 327 -6.67 -0.84 -16.36
N SER A 328 -6.30 -2.07 -15.96
CA SER A 328 -6.61 -3.27 -16.75
C SER A 328 -8.11 -3.47 -16.99
N LEU A 329 -8.96 -3.22 -15.98
CA LEU A 329 -10.41 -3.23 -16.14
C LEU A 329 -10.88 -2.20 -17.17
N LEU A 330 -10.39 -0.96 -17.04
CA LEU A 330 -10.75 0.11 -17.97
C LEU A 330 -10.35 -0.22 -19.41
N GLN A 331 -9.11 -0.68 -19.61
CA GLN A 331 -8.61 -1.06 -20.92
C GLN A 331 -9.35 -2.26 -21.50
N SER A 332 -9.74 -3.25 -20.69
CA SER A 332 -10.55 -4.38 -21.15
C SER A 332 -11.93 -3.96 -21.68
N LYS A 333 -12.46 -2.85 -21.19
CA LYS A 333 -13.75 -2.26 -21.57
C LYS A 333 -13.61 -1.11 -22.58
N MET A 334 -12.40 -0.86 -23.08
CA MET A 334 -12.08 0.28 -23.97
C MET A 334 -12.55 1.62 -23.38
N MET A 335 -12.34 1.82 -22.06
CA MET A 335 -12.67 3.05 -21.33
C MET A 335 -11.39 3.85 -21.08
N ALA A 336 -11.38 5.12 -21.45
CA ALA A 336 -10.31 6.05 -21.08
C ALA A 336 -10.30 6.27 -19.56
N PHE A 337 -9.11 6.32 -18.95
CA PHE A 337 -8.94 6.53 -17.50
C PHE A 337 -9.61 7.82 -17.02
N GLU A 338 -9.48 8.89 -17.78
CA GLU A 338 -10.04 10.22 -17.49
C GLU A 338 -11.52 10.36 -17.89
N GLY A 339 -12.13 9.28 -18.42
CA GLY A 339 -13.48 9.28 -18.97
C GLY A 339 -14.59 9.26 -17.91
N THR A 340 -15.75 9.79 -18.28
CA THR A 340 -16.94 9.80 -17.42
C THR A 340 -17.40 8.39 -17.04
N GLU A 341 -17.31 7.42 -17.95
CA GLU A 341 -17.69 6.03 -17.69
C GLU A 341 -16.75 5.38 -16.68
N ALA A 342 -15.44 5.68 -16.73
CA ALA A 342 -14.49 5.26 -15.72
C ALA A 342 -14.84 5.84 -14.32
N ALA A 343 -15.25 7.11 -14.27
CA ALA A 343 -15.67 7.73 -13.00
C ALA A 343 -16.94 7.08 -12.42
N LYS A 344 -17.93 6.74 -13.26
CA LYS A 344 -19.14 6.01 -12.83
C LYS A 344 -18.81 4.61 -12.32
N LEU A 345 -17.96 3.87 -13.04
CA LEU A 345 -17.54 2.53 -12.65
C LEU A 345 -16.74 2.55 -11.35
N ASN A 346 -15.85 3.52 -11.18
CA ASN A 346 -15.09 3.76 -9.95
C ASN A 346 -16.00 3.92 -8.73
N LEU A 347 -17.03 4.78 -8.84
CA LEU A 347 -18.02 4.98 -7.78
C LEU A 347 -18.82 3.71 -7.49
N HIS A 348 -19.27 3.01 -8.53
CA HIS A 348 -20.03 1.77 -8.41
C HIS A 348 -19.24 0.69 -7.67
N ILE A 349 -18.00 0.44 -8.07
CA ILE A 349 -17.13 -0.55 -7.43
C ILE A 349 -16.88 -0.19 -5.96
N ALA A 350 -16.51 1.07 -5.68
CA ALA A 350 -16.21 1.49 -4.31
C ALA A 350 -17.41 1.34 -3.38
N LYS A 351 -18.60 1.73 -3.84
CA LYS A 351 -19.85 1.61 -3.10
C LYS A 351 -20.24 0.15 -2.83
N THR A 352 -20.16 -0.70 -3.86
CA THR A 352 -20.49 -2.12 -3.76
C THR A 352 -19.50 -2.82 -2.83
N PHE A 353 -18.21 -2.53 -2.96
CA PHE A 353 -17.16 -3.13 -2.14
C PHE A 353 -17.34 -2.80 -0.67
N LYS A 354 -17.60 -1.52 -0.33
CA LYS A 354 -17.91 -1.14 1.05
C LYS A 354 -19.13 -1.89 1.61
N ALA A 355 -20.23 -1.90 0.90
CA ALA A 355 -21.46 -2.52 1.38
C ALA A 355 -21.26 -4.02 1.68
N ARG A 356 -20.58 -4.72 0.77
CA ARG A 356 -20.37 -6.17 0.88
C ARG A 356 -19.32 -6.55 1.92
N THR A 357 -18.23 -5.79 2.07
CA THR A 357 -17.23 -6.05 3.11
C THR A 357 -17.81 -5.83 4.51
N TYR A 358 -18.65 -4.81 4.70
CA TYR A 358 -19.32 -4.58 5.99
C TYR A 358 -20.36 -5.66 6.30
N ALA A 359 -21.13 -6.12 5.31
CA ALA A 359 -22.07 -7.23 5.47
C ALA A 359 -21.34 -8.53 5.89
N ALA A 360 -20.20 -8.83 5.27
CA ALA A 360 -19.39 -10.00 5.64
C ALA A 360 -18.84 -9.91 7.07
N SER A 361 -18.41 -8.71 7.50
CA SER A 361 -17.96 -8.51 8.88
C SER A 361 -19.10 -8.63 9.90
N ALA A 362 -20.32 -8.23 9.54
CA ALA A 362 -21.50 -8.47 10.38
C ALA A 362 -21.86 -9.96 10.48
N GLU A 363 -21.77 -10.70 9.40
CA GLU A 363 -21.93 -12.16 9.40
C GLU A 363 -20.90 -12.84 10.30
N LEU A 364 -19.63 -12.47 10.18
CA LEU A 364 -18.55 -12.95 11.05
C LEU A 364 -18.81 -12.64 12.53
N ALA A 365 -19.38 -11.47 12.85
CA ALA A 365 -19.75 -11.14 14.22
C ALA A 365 -20.90 -12.03 14.74
N GLY A 366 -21.85 -12.38 13.89
CA GLY A 366 -22.89 -13.36 14.22
C GLY A 366 -22.34 -14.76 14.49
N MET A 367 -21.30 -15.18 13.79
CA MET A 367 -20.70 -16.51 13.92
C MET A 367 -19.71 -16.59 15.10
N PHE A 368 -18.85 -15.59 15.28
CA PHE A 368 -17.70 -15.67 16.19
C PHE A 368 -17.74 -14.59 17.30
N GLY A 369 -18.78 -13.77 17.34
CA GLY A 369 -18.93 -12.67 18.27
C GLY A 369 -18.13 -11.41 17.87
N GLU A 370 -18.46 -10.32 18.51
CA GLU A 370 -17.80 -9.03 18.39
C GLU A 370 -16.56 -9.00 19.31
N PRO A 371 -15.39 -8.50 18.84
CA PRO A 371 -14.25 -8.25 19.72
C PRO A 371 -14.55 -7.13 20.71
N GLU A 372 -13.68 -6.98 21.72
CA GLU A 372 -13.89 -6.05 22.85
C GLU A 372 -14.28 -4.64 22.42
N LEU A 373 -13.56 -4.05 21.45
CA LEU A 373 -13.83 -2.68 20.98
C LEU A 373 -15.13 -2.54 20.19
N LEU A 374 -15.62 -3.62 19.63
CA LEU A 374 -16.77 -3.59 18.72
C LEU A 374 -18.07 -4.08 19.36
N LYS A 375 -18.10 -4.24 20.68
CA LYS A 375 -19.34 -4.63 21.37
C LYS A 375 -20.44 -3.62 21.12
N GLY A 376 -21.51 -4.09 20.48
CA GLY A 376 -22.68 -3.29 20.10
C GLY A 376 -22.58 -2.59 18.73
N TYR A 377 -21.49 -2.76 17.97
CA TYR A 377 -21.35 -2.20 16.62
C TYR A 377 -21.85 -3.14 15.51
N GLY A 378 -22.18 -4.39 15.83
CA GLY A 378 -22.75 -5.35 14.88
C GLY A 378 -21.73 -5.86 13.85
N ARG A 379 -20.43 -5.77 14.12
CA ARG A 379 -19.37 -6.25 13.22
C ARG A 379 -18.16 -6.79 13.96
N ARG A 380 -17.34 -7.60 13.26
CA ARG A 380 -16.17 -8.25 13.85
C ARG A 380 -14.86 -7.51 13.64
N ASN A 381 -14.79 -6.59 12.67
CA ASN A 381 -13.57 -5.91 12.26
C ASN A 381 -13.74 -4.39 12.38
N THR A 382 -12.77 -3.68 12.95
CA THR A 382 -12.82 -2.22 13.11
C THR A 382 -12.73 -1.50 11.78
N THR A 383 -11.87 -2.00 10.89
CA THR A 383 -11.71 -1.55 9.50
C THR A 383 -11.80 -2.75 8.57
N LEU A 384 -12.13 -2.50 7.31
CA LEU A 384 -12.32 -3.53 6.29
C LEU A 384 -11.51 -3.27 5.02
N MET A 385 -11.22 -2.00 4.69
CA MET A 385 -10.67 -1.63 3.39
C MET A 385 -9.46 -0.72 3.51
N ALA A 386 -8.41 -1.08 2.74
CA ALA A 386 -7.24 -0.25 2.48
C ALA A 386 -6.72 -0.56 1.07
N ILE A 387 -6.25 0.43 0.34
CA ILE A 387 -5.72 0.18 -1.01
C ILE A 387 -4.21 0.26 -1.01
N ALA A 388 -3.58 -0.92 -1.04
CA ALA A 388 -2.14 -1.12 -1.09
C ALA A 388 -1.58 -0.93 -2.52
N PRO A 389 -0.25 -0.71 -2.69
CA PRO A 389 0.35 -0.48 -4.01
C PRO A 389 0.40 -1.73 -4.90
N THR A 390 0.29 -2.94 -4.36
CA THR A 390 0.16 -4.26 -5.01
C THR A 390 1.19 -4.60 -6.10
N LYS A 391 2.41 -4.08 -6.04
CA LYS A 391 3.45 -4.32 -7.07
C LYS A 391 3.73 -5.80 -7.30
N SER A 392 4.04 -6.54 -6.24
CA SER A 392 4.28 -8.00 -6.31
C SER A 392 3.02 -8.76 -6.62
N SER A 393 1.90 -8.38 -5.97
CA SER A 393 0.61 -9.06 -6.10
C SER A 393 0.06 -9.01 -7.52
N SER A 394 0.16 -7.86 -8.20
CA SER A 394 -0.27 -7.72 -9.60
C SER A 394 0.61 -8.51 -10.56
N PHE A 395 1.93 -8.58 -10.28
CA PHE A 395 2.84 -9.38 -11.08
C PHE A 395 2.56 -10.88 -10.95
N ILE A 396 2.28 -11.36 -9.74
CA ILE A 396 1.88 -12.75 -9.49
C ILE A 396 0.62 -13.10 -10.29
N LEU A 397 -0.37 -12.20 -10.39
CA LEU A 397 -1.62 -12.40 -11.15
C LEU A 397 -1.46 -12.25 -12.69
N GLY A 398 -0.29 -12.53 -13.23
CA GLY A 398 -0.07 -12.50 -14.68
C GLY A 398 0.01 -11.09 -15.26
N GLN A 399 0.42 -10.12 -14.43
CA GLN A 399 0.72 -8.75 -14.82
C GLN A 399 -0.52 -7.89 -15.13
N VAL A 400 -1.54 -7.98 -14.30
CA VAL A 400 -2.60 -6.96 -14.27
C VAL A 400 -2.03 -5.63 -13.75
N SER A 401 -2.68 -4.51 -14.04
CA SER A 401 -2.27 -3.19 -13.56
C SER A 401 -2.19 -3.13 -12.03
N GLN A 402 -1.23 -2.36 -11.52
CA GLN A 402 -1.00 -2.26 -10.07
C GLN A 402 -2.10 -1.42 -9.42
N SER A 403 -2.69 -1.93 -8.36
CA SER A 403 -3.60 -1.15 -7.50
C SER A 403 -4.65 -0.37 -8.31
N ILE A 404 -4.72 0.92 -8.06
CA ILE A 404 -5.56 1.92 -8.71
C ILE A 404 -4.80 2.76 -9.74
N GLU A 405 -3.55 2.39 -10.03
CA GLU A 405 -2.64 3.18 -10.84
C GLU A 405 -2.82 2.94 -12.33
N PRO A 406 -2.57 3.96 -13.16
CA PRO A 406 -2.36 3.77 -14.58
C PRO A 406 -1.12 2.91 -14.86
N GLU A 407 -1.11 2.21 -15.99
CA GLU A 407 0.08 1.49 -16.46
C GLU A 407 1.21 2.46 -16.79
N PHE A 408 2.42 2.13 -16.35
CA PHE A 408 3.61 2.94 -16.63
C PHE A 408 4.05 2.90 -18.09
N SER A 409 3.77 1.80 -18.78
CA SER A 409 4.21 1.56 -20.14
C SER A 409 3.40 0.44 -20.77
N ASN A 410 3.05 0.58 -22.06
CA ASN A 410 2.37 -0.48 -22.81
C ASN A 410 3.34 -1.54 -23.36
N CYS A 411 4.66 -1.28 -23.33
CA CYS A 411 5.68 -2.26 -23.73
C CYS A 411 7.02 -1.95 -23.05
N TYR A 412 7.52 -2.88 -22.26
CA TYR A 412 8.80 -2.72 -21.55
C TYR A 412 9.56 -4.04 -21.44
N VAL A 413 10.86 -3.95 -21.17
CA VAL A 413 11.70 -5.11 -20.89
C VAL A 413 11.87 -5.25 -19.38
N LYS A 414 11.53 -6.41 -18.85
CA LYS A 414 11.75 -6.76 -17.45
C LYS A 414 12.88 -7.77 -17.33
N ASP A 415 13.81 -7.50 -16.43
CA ASP A 415 14.88 -8.44 -16.09
C ASP A 415 14.42 -9.38 -14.97
N LEU A 416 14.30 -10.66 -15.28
CA LEU A 416 13.93 -11.71 -14.35
C LEU A 416 15.14 -12.58 -14.06
N ALA A 417 16.11 -12.06 -13.26
CA ALA A 417 17.24 -12.75 -12.65
C ALA A 417 18.16 -13.60 -13.55
N LYS A 418 17.79 -13.93 -14.77
CA LYS A 418 18.61 -14.62 -15.81
C LYS A 418 18.00 -14.49 -17.22
N MET A 419 16.85 -13.82 -17.35
CA MET A 419 16.15 -13.74 -18.63
C MET A 419 15.50 -12.36 -18.77
N LYS A 420 15.77 -11.67 -19.88
CA LYS A 420 15.07 -10.45 -20.26
C LYS A 420 13.79 -10.83 -20.99
N VAL A 421 12.63 -10.41 -20.45
CA VAL A 421 11.32 -10.67 -21.04
C VAL A 421 10.70 -9.36 -21.47
N THR A 422 10.25 -9.30 -22.73
CA THR A 422 9.45 -8.17 -23.20
C THR A 422 8.00 -8.37 -22.76
N ILE A 423 7.51 -7.43 -21.96
CA ILE A 423 6.15 -7.36 -21.48
C ILE A 423 5.35 -6.46 -22.42
N LYS A 424 4.25 -6.98 -22.96
CA LYS A 424 3.31 -6.26 -23.80
C LYS A 424 1.98 -6.13 -23.06
N ASN A 425 1.37 -4.95 -23.08
CA ASN A 425 0.02 -4.77 -22.55
C ASN A 425 -0.96 -5.72 -23.26
N PRO A 426 -1.64 -6.62 -22.56
CA PRO A 426 -2.44 -7.68 -23.18
C PRO A 426 -3.67 -7.13 -23.91
N PHE A 427 -4.24 -6.03 -23.46
CA PHE A 427 -5.42 -5.42 -24.08
C PHE A 427 -5.04 -4.67 -25.37
N LEU A 428 -3.91 -4.00 -25.36
CA LEU A 428 -3.35 -3.37 -26.57
C LEU A 428 -2.92 -4.43 -27.59
N LEU A 429 -2.31 -5.55 -27.11
CA LEU A 429 -1.95 -6.67 -27.99
C LEU A 429 -3.20 -7.21 -28.70
N LYS A 430 -4.27 -7.45 -27.96
CA LYS A 430 -5.55 -7.92 -28.53
C LYS A 430 -6.07 -6.95 -29.58
N LEU A 431 -6.12 -5.65 -29.28
CA LEU A 431 -6.57 -4.63 -30.21
C LEU A 431 -5.70 -4.59 -31.50
N LEU A 432 -4.38 -4.64 -31.36
CA LEU A 432 -3.47 -4.66 -32.51
C LEU A 432 -3.63 -5.93 -33.34
N GLN A 433 -3.91 -7.09 -32.73
CA GLN A 433 -4.22 -8.34 -33.45
C GLN A 433 -5.52 -8.22 -34.24
N GLU A 434 -6.58 -7.69 -33.65
CA GLU A 434 -7.87 -7.45 -34.29
C GLU A 434 -7.74 -6.51 -35.50
N LYS A 435 -6.82 -5.54 -35.43
CA LYS A 435 -6.49 -4.61 -36.51
C LYS A 435 -5.46 -5.17 -37.52
N GLY A 436 -4.90 -6.36 -37.33
CA GLY A 436 -3.82 -6.91 -38.15
C GLY A 436 -2.50 -6.12 -38.03
N GLN A 437 -2.28 -5.44 -36.90
CA GLN A 437 -1.13 -4.56 -36.65
C GLN A 437 -0.22 -5.07 -35.50
N ASP A 438 -0.38 -6.31 -35.02
CA ASP A 438 0.57 -6.95 -34.10
C ASP A 438 1.89 -7.28 -34.86
N LYS A 439 2.69 -6.26 -35.11
CA LYS A 439 3.94 -6.31 -35.84
C LYS A 439 5.11 -5.86 -34.97
N PRO A 440 6.31 -6.44 -35.15
CA PRO A 440 7.51 -6.03 -34.38
C PRO A 440 7.77 -4.52 -34.46
N GLU A 441 7.60 -3.90 -35.61
CA GLU A 441 7.85 -2.48 -35.86
C GLU A 441 6.93 -1.58 -35.02
N VAL A 442 5.67 -1.99 -34.83
CA VAL A 442 4.70 -1.26 -33.98
C VAL A 442 5.13 -1.33 -32.51
N TRP A 443 5.52 -2.50 -32.04
CA TRP A 443 6.02 -2.66 -30.66
C TRP A 443 7.34 -1.94 -30.43
N ASP A 444 8.22 -1.87 -31.43
CA ASP A 444 9.46 -1.10 -31.36
C ASP A 444 9.19 0.41 -31.28
N GLN A 445 8.18 0.92 -32.01
CA GLN A 445 7.74 2.31 -31.87
C GLN A 445 7.23 2.60 -30.46
N ILE A 446 6.39 1.73 -29.90
CA ILE A 446 5.87 1.87 -28.53
C ILE A 446 7.03 1.90 -27.54
N ARG A 447 7.95 0.95 -27.62
CA ARG A 447 9.10 0.84 -26.70
C ARG A 447 10.03 2.06 -26.81
N ASN A 448 10.30 2.55 -28.01
CA ASN A 448 11.15 3.72 -28.26
C ASN A 448 10.51 5.04 -27.82
N ASN A 449 9.18 5.06 -27.61
CA ASN A 449 8.42 6.17 -27.05
C ASN A 449 8.06 5.93 -25.56
N ASP A 450 8.91 5.29 -24.77
CA ASP A 450 8.70 5.01 -23.35
C ASP A 450 7.37 4.29 -23.02
N GLY A 451 6.88 3.49 -23.96
CA GLY A 451 5.64 2.73 -23.83
C GLY A 451 4.37 3.48 -24.25
N SER A 452 4.51 4.70 -24.73
CA SER A 452 3.40 5.52 -25.24
C SER A 452 2.89 5.04 -26.59
N VAL A 453 1.59 5.11 -26.78
CA VAL A 453 0.91 4.84 -28.07
C VAL A 453 0.54 6.12 -28.84
N GLN A 454 0.83 7.31 -28.30
CA GLN A 454 0.32 8.58 -28.84
C GLN A 454 0.80 8.86 -30.27
N LYS A 455 1.95 8.32 -30.67
CA LYS A 455 2.52 8.50 -32.00
C LYS A 455 2.18 7.38 -32.98
N LEU A 456 1.28 6.46 -32.63
CA LEU A 456 0.87 5.37 -33.51
C LEU A 456 -0.25 5.82 -34.46
N ASP A 457 0.00 5.78 -35.74
CA ASP A 457 -1.01 6.12 -36.77
C ASP A 457 -2.09 5.01 -36.96
N VAL A 458 -1.80 3.80 -36.44
CA VAL A 458 -2.71 2.65 -36.55
C VAL A 458 -3.84 2.65 -35.52
N LEU A 459 -3.79 3.56 -34.53
CA LEU A 459 -4.81 3.75 -33.50
C LEU A 459 -5.59 5.04 -33.72
N THR A 460 -6.89 5.01 -33.44
CA THR A 460 -7.72 6.24 -33.37
C THR A 460 -7.38 7.05 -32.14
N ASP A 461 -7.82 8.32 -32.10
CA ASP A 461 -7.58 9.18 -30.93
C ASP A 461 -8.28 8.62 -29.67
N GLU A 462 -9.49 8.05 -29.81
CA GLU A 462 -10.20 7.41 -28.70
C GLU A 462 -9.44 6.18 -28.18
N GLU A 463 -8.86 5.36 -29.05
CA GLU A 463 -8.04 4.22 -28.65
C GLU A 463 -6.75 4.67 -27.97
N LYS A 464 -6.13 5.75 -28.41
CA LYS A 464 -4.94 6.33 -27.75
C LYS A 464 -5.27 6.83 -26.34
N GLU A 465 -6.44 7.43 -26.11
CA GLU A 465 -6.88 7.84 -24.76
C GLU A 465 -7.00 6.65 -23.80
N VAL A 466 -7.46 5.48 -24.29
CA VAL A 466 -7.58 4.25 -23.48
C VAL A 466 -6.21 3.73 -23.02
N PHE A 467 -5.19 3.85 -23.85
CA PHE A 467 -3.86 3.30 -23.60
C PHE A 467 -2.83 4.36 -23.20
N LYS A 468 -3.26 5.52 -22.70
CA LYS A 468 -2.38 6.49 -22.05
C LYS A 468 -1.59 5.82 -20.92
N THR A 469 -0.31 6.15 -20.87
CA THR A 469 0.57 5.75 -19.75
C THR A 469 0.39 6.66 -18.54
N PHE A 470 0.94 6.28 -17.39
CA PHE A 470 0.83 7.05 -16.16
C PHE A 470 1.34 8.50 -16.32
N SER A 471 2.40 8.71 -17.10
CA SER A 471 2.94 10.05 -17.36
C SER A 471 2.07 10.92 -18.29
N GLU A 472 1.13 10.31 -18.99
CA GLU A 472 0.23 10.99 -19.94
C GLU A 472 -1.15 11.30 -19.34
N ILE A 473 -1.48 10.67 -18.20
CA ILE A 473 -2.74 10.90 -17.48
C ILE A 473 -2.60 12.10 -16.55
N ASN A 474 -3.59 12.99 -16.58
CA ASN A 474 -3.64 14.16 -15.72
C ASN A 474 -3.67 13.73 -14.23
N PRO A 475 -2.71 14.15 -13.38
CA PRO A 475 -2.70 13.85 -11.96
C PRO A 475 -3.97 14.27 -11.20
N GLU A 476 -4.69 15.29 -11.65
CA GLU A 476 -5.98 15.70 -11.07
C GLU A 476 -7.05 14.61 -11.24
N ALA A 477 -7.04 13.87 -12.35
CA ALA A 477 -7.98 12.76 -12.55
C ALA A 477 -7.72 11.62 -11.56
N ILE A 478 -6.45 11.33 -11.25
CA ILE A 478 -6.05 10.35 -10.24
C ILE A 478 -6.58 10.77 -8.87
N ILE A 479 -6.36 12.03 -8.48
CA ILE A 479 -6.83 12.59 -7.20
C ILE A 479 -8.36 12.58 -7.12
N THR A 480 -9.06 12.96 -8.17
CA THR A 480 -10.53 13.00 -8.20
C THR A 480 -11.13 11.60 -8.06
N GLN A 481 -10.58 10.62 -8.77
CA GLN A 481 -11.01 9.23 -8.62
C GLN A 481 -10.69 8.67 -7.24
N ALA A 482 -9.52 8.98 -6.70
CA ALA A 482 -9.13 8.57 -5.35
C ALA A 482 -10.03 9.21 -4.28
N ALA A 483 -10.39 10.49 -4.42
CA ALA A 483 -11.29 11.18 -3.52
C ALA A 483 -12.70 10.56 -3.52
N THR A 484 -13.21 10.20 -4.71
CA THR A 484 -14.48 9.48 -4.84
C THR A 484 -14.44 8.15 -4.09
N ARG A 485 -13.37 7.35 -4.26
CA ARG A 485 -13.20 6.08 -3.53
C ARG A 485 -13.04 6.29 -2.03
N GLN A 486 -12.32 7.35 -1.60
CA GLN A 486 -12.01 7.60 -0.19
C GLN A 486 -13.25 7.73 0.68
N THR A 487 -14.38 8.19 0.12
CA THR A 487 -15.68 8.24 0.83
C THR A 487 -16.17 6.86 1.28
N TYR A 488 -15.71 5.81 0.59
CA TYR A 488 -16.14 4.43 0.85
C TYR A 488 -15.05 3.58 1.51
N ILE A 489 -13.80 4.07 1.57
CA ILE A 489 -12.66 3.35 2.16
C ILE A 489 -12.45 3.86 3.59
N ASP A 490 -12.53 2.95 4.56
CA ASP A 490 -12.39 3.30 5.98
C ASP A 490 -10.94 3.60 6.39
N GLN A 491 -9.95 2.97 5.79
CA GLN A 491 -8.55 3.36 5.94
C GLN A 491 -8.12 4.35 4.85
N ALA A 492 -6.96 4.18 4.24
CA ALA A 492 -6.42 5.09 3.23
C ALA A 492 -6.07 4.36 1.91
N GLN A 493 -5.46 5.08 1.00
CA GLN A 493 -5.04 4.58 -0.32
C GLN A 493 -3.57 4.98 -0.56
N SER A 494 -2.77 4.07 -1.08
CA SER A 494 -1.42 4.37 -1.58
C SER A 494 -1.52 5.09 -2.91
N ILE A 495 -1.61 6.41 -2.88
CA ILE A 495 -1.79 7.24 -4.08
C ILE A 495 -0.42 7.71 -4.55
N ASN A 496 0.04 7.17 -5.67
CA ASN A 496 1.20 7.65 -6.39
C ASN A 496 0.79 8.76 -7.37
N LEU A 497 1.67 9.75 -7.53
CA LEU A 497 1.51 10.81 -8.52
C LEU A 497 2.72 10.79 -9.46
N MET A 498 2.47 10.90 -10.75
CA MET A 498 3.49 11.10 -11.76
C MET A 498 3.43 12.55 -12.21
N LEU A 499 4.53 13.28 -11.99
CA LEU A 499 4.64 14.70 -12.32
C LEU A 499 5.67 14.89 -13.42
N ASP A 500 5.37 15.77 -14.36
CA ASP A 500 6.37 16.21 -15.33
C ASP A 500 7.48 16.96 -14.58
N PRO A 501 8.77 16.75 -14.92
CA PRO A 501 9.89 17.46 -14.30
C PRO A 501 9.78 18.99 -14.38
N ASP A 502 9.14 19.48 -15.43
CA ASP A 502 8.97 20.91 -15.68
C ASP A 502 7.69 21.49 -15.05
N THR A 503 6.92 20.66 -14.32
CA THR A 503 5.69 21.11 -13.63
C THR A 503 6.02 22.21 -12.63
N PRO A 504 5.45 23.42 -12.75
CA PRO A 504 5.70 24.51 -11.82
C PRO A 504 5.33 24.13 -10.38
N VAL A 505 6.17 24.50 -9.41
CA VAL A 505 5.93 24.23 -7.98
C VAL A 505 4.55 24.72 -7.51
N LYS A 506 4.05 25.82 -8.10
CA LYS A 506 2.71 26.34 -7.82
C LYS A 506 1.60 25.33 -8.21
N GLU A 507 1.76 24.62 -9.30
CA GLU A 507 0.79 23.62 -9.76
C GLU A 507 0.87 22.37 -8.88
N ILE A 508 2.07 21.92 -8.52
CA ILE A 508 2.27 20.82 -7.55
C ILE A 508 1.60 21.15 -6.22
N ASN A 509 1.81 22.37 -5.72
CA ASN A 509 1.17 22.86 -4.51
C ASN A 509 -0.37 22.84 -4.63
N ALA A 510 -0.91 23.35 -5.73
CA ALA A 510 -2.35 23.35 -5.98
C ALA A 510 -2.94 21.93 -6.00
N LEU A 511 -2.24 20.98 -6.63
CA LEU A 511 -2.61 19.58 -6.68
C LEU A 511 -2.69 18.95 -5.27
N TYR A 512 -1.69 19.18 -4.41
CA TYR A 512 -1.67 18.65 -3.04
C TYR A 512 -2.73 19.29 -2.15
N LEU A 513 -2.96 20.60 -2.31
CA LEU A 513 -4.04 21.29 -1.60
C LEU A 513 -5.43 20.80 -2.09
N THR A 514 -5.56 20.45 -3.36
CA THR A 514 -6.79 19.86 -3.89
C THR A 514 -7.03 18.47 -3.28
N ALA A 515 -5.99 17.63 -3.17
CA ALA A 515 -6.08 16.34 -2.51
C ALA A 515 -6.57 16.49 -1.05
N TRP A 516 -5.97 17.41 -0.30
CA TRP A 516 -6.39 17.72 1.07
C TRP A 516 -7.85 18.17 1.16
N ARG A 517 -8.27 19.13 0.34
CA ARG A 517 -9.65 19.68 0.35
C ARG A 517 -10.70 18.65 -0.05
N LEU A 518 -10.35 17.70 -0.91
CA LEU A 518 -11.23 16.61 -1.32
C LEU A 518 -11.30 15.46 -0.30
N GLY A 519 -10.64 15.58 0.86
CA GLY A 519 -10.72 14.60 1.94
C GLY A 519 -9.84 13.37 1.74
N ILE A 520 -8.86 13.43 0.83
CA ILE A 520 -7.84 12.39 0.70
C ILE A 520 -7.06 12.29 2.01
N LYS A 521 -6.81 11.08 2.48
CA LYS A 521 -6.13 10.82 3.76
C LYS A 521 -4.62 10.82 3.64
N SER A 522 -4.08 10.31 2.52
CA SER A 522 -2.64 10.16 2.33
C SER A 522 -2.20 10.31 0.87
N LEU A 523 -0.96 10.74 0.67
CA LEU A 523 -0.25 10.70 -0.62
C LEU A 523 1.04 9.90 -0.43
N TYR A 524 1.26 8.93 -1.32
CA TYR A 524 2.42 8.04 -1.29
C TYR A 524 3.61 8.66 -2.03
N TYR A 525 4.18 8.01 -3.03
CA TYR A 525 5.28 8.60 -3.79
C TYR A 525 4.83 9.70 -4.75
N SER A 526 5.73 10.66 -4.95
CA SER A 526 5.70 11.58 -6.08
C SER A 526 6.84 11.20 -7.03
N PHE A 527 6.50 10.78 -8.23
CA PHE A 527 7.48 10.47 -9.26
C PHE A 527 7.64 11.68 -10.18
N SER A 528 8.91 12.06 -10.45
CA SER A 528 9.26 13.08 -11.44
C SER A 528 10.25 12.46 -12.43
N MET A 529 9.96 12.55 -13.73
CA MET A 529 10.78 11.94 -14.79
C MET A 529 11.79 12.95 -15.34
N SER A 530 12.96 13.13 -14.69
CA SER A 530 14.12 13.70 -15.41
C SER A 530 14.86 12.62 -16.21
N ALA A 531 15.50 12.98 -17.31
CA ALA A 531 16.22 12.03 -18.18
C ALA A 531 17.30 11.22 -17.43
N ALA A 532 17.99 11.82 -16.45
CA ALA A 532 18.96 11.14 -15.60
C ALA A 532 18.31 10.22 -14.56
N GLN A 533 17.18 10.64 -14.00
CA GLN A 533 16.39 9.85 -13.05
C GLN A 533 15.65 8.69 -13.72
N SER A 534 15.28 8.81 -15.01
CA SER A 534 14.66 7.71 -15.76
C SER A 534 15.62 6.53 -15.91
N LEU A 535 16.92 6.77 -16.06
CA LEU A 535 17.95 5.72 -16.10
C LEU A 535 18.14 5.06 -14.73
N THR A 536 18.23 5.85 -13.65
CA THR A 536 18.38 5.33 -12.28
C THR A 536 17.10 4.65 -11.80
N ARG A 537 15.91 5.15 -12.18
CA ARG A 537 14.63 4.50 -11.87
C ARG A 537 14.35 3.26 -12.69
N LYS A 538 14.80 3.18 -13.94
CA LYS A 538 14.83 1.90 -14.69
C LYS A 538 15.62 0.85 -13.90
N GLN A 539 16.70 1.21 -13.26
CA GLN A 539 17.46 0.31 -12.35
C GLN A 539 16.67 0.02 -11.06
N VAL A 540 16.12 1.02 -10.38
CA VAL A 540 15.35 0.83 -9.13
C VAL A 540 14.01 0.12 -9.36
N MET A 541 13.34 0.34 -10.50
CA MET A 541 12.14 -0.40 -10.88
C MET A 541 12.44 -1.83 -11.36
N THR A 542 13.64 -2.08 -11.89
CA THR A 542 14.11 -3.43 -12.27
C THR A 542 14.70 -4.19 -11.09
N GLU A 543 15.28 -3.50 -10.11
CA GLU A 543 15.82 -4.11 -8.88
C GLU A 543 14.75 -4.29 -7.79
N GLY A 544 13.51 -3.86 -8.06
CA GLY A 544 12.40 -3.88 -7.11
C GLY A 544 12.61 -2.83 -6.00
N CYS A 545 11.64 -1.95 -5.79
CA CYS A 545 11.53 -1.32 -4.49
C CYS A 545 11.26 -2.45 -3.50
N ALA A 546 12.33 -2.94 -2.84
CA ALA A 546 12.23 -4.05 -1.91
C ALA A 546 11.26 -3.76 -0.74
N ALA A 547 10.92 -2.47 -0.53
CA ALA A 547 9.85 -2.01 0.35
C ALA A 547 8.45 -2.26 -0.22
N CYS A 548 8.30 -2.20 -1.55
CA CYS A 548 7.03 -2.43 -2.24
C CYS A 548 6.86 -3.88 -2.72
N GLU A 549 7.88 -4.72 -2.58
CA GLU A 549 7.79 -6.18 -2.68
C GLU A 549 7.15 -6.78 -1.40
N ALA A 550 6.68 -5.92 -0.52
CA ALA A 550 5.93 -6.27 0.66
C ALA A 550 4.45 -6.50 0.36
#